data_bad2ae227c483bc56a1440aa71dedfaf
#
_entry.id   bad2ae227c483bc56a1440aa71dedfaf
#
_cell.length_a   1.000
_cell.length_b   1.000
_cell.length_c   1.000
_cell.angle_alpha   90.00
_cell.angle_beta   90.00
_cell.angle_gamma   90.00
#
_symmetry.space_group_name_H-M   'P 1'
#
loop_
_entity.id
_entity.type
_entity.pdbx_description
1 polymer ?
#
loop_
_entity_poly.entity_id
_entity_poly.type
_entity_poly.pdbx_seq_one_letter_code
_entity_poly.pdbx_strand_id
1 'polypeptide(L)'
;MPRAHAKNLRVVVVTCPSLALARKIARAVVQKRLAACVNLVRSPVESFYTWEGKLETAREQLLLIKTTAARLPQLEREVKRLHSYDVPEFVAWPITEGSADYLSWLSRTVANPTR
;
A
#
# COMPACT_ATOMS: atom_id res chain seq x y z
N MET A 1 7.56 3.77 23.48
CA MET A 1 7.20 2.39 23.58
C MET A 1 6.92 1.82 22.23
N PRO A 2 7.53 0.76 21.91
CA PRO A 2 7.35 0.17 20.58
C PRO A 2 5.91 -0.16 20.24
N ARG A 3 5.16 -0.65 21.20
CA ARG A 3 3.78 -1.06 20.92
C ARG A 3 2.87 0.11 20.60
N ALA A 4 3.16 1.29 21.16
CA ALA A 4 2.36 2.46 20.85
C ALA A 4 2.47 2.83 19.38
N HIS A 5 3.64 2.62 18.79
CA HIS A 5 3.83 2.92 17.37
C HIS A 5 3.03 1.98 16.48
N ALA A 6 2.92 0.71 16.89
CA ALA A 6 2.22 -0.26 16.07
C ALA A 6 0.74 0.07 15.89
N LYS A 7 0.13 0.76 16.86
CA LYS A 7 -1.28 1.09 16.76
C LYS A 7 -1.61 1.97 15.57
N ASN A 8 -0.65 2.75 15.12
CA ASN A 8 -0.87 3.72 14.04
C ASN A 8 -0.31 3.26 12.71
N LEU A 9 0.15 2.02 12.63
CA LEU A 9 0.80 1.53 11.42
C LEU A 9 -0.12 0.61 10.65
N ARG A 10 0.03 0.63 9.33
CA ARG A 10 -0.85 -0.13 8.43
C ARG A 10 -0.06 -0.77 7.32
N VAL A 11 -0.52 -1.95 6.89
CA VAL A 11 -0.11 -2.55 5.63
C VAL A 11 -1.28 -2.40 4.68
N VAL A 12 -1.02 -1.82 3.52
CA VAL A 12 -2.05 -1.64 2.50
C VAL A 12 -1.77 -2.58 1.35
N VAL A 13 -2.80 -3.29 0.90
CA VAL A 13 -2.70 -4.21 -0.23
C VAL A 13 -3.34 -3.57 -1.45
N VAL A 14 -2.60 -3.54 -2.54
CA VAL A 14 -3.07 -3.03 -3.83
C VAL A 14 -2.67 -4.04 -4.89
N THR A 15 -3.55 -4.33 -5.84
CA THR A 15 -3.21 -5.16 -6.99
C THR A 15 -3.16 -4.32 -8.25
N CYS A 16 -2.24 -4.66 -9.15
CA CYS A 16 -2.03 -3.92 -10.39
C CYS A 16 -1.98 -4.88 -11.56
N PRO A 17 -2.51 -4.48 -12.73
CA PRO A 17 -2.54 -5.36 -13.89
C PRO A 17 -1.20 -5.56 -14.57
N SER A 18 -0.21 -4.72 -14.27
CA SER A 18 1.09 -4.83 -14.92
C SER A 18 2.21 -4.47 -13.96
N LEU A 19 3.39 -5.01 -14.24
CA LEU A 19 4.57 -4.70 -13.45
C LEU A 19 4.95 -3.23 -13.60
N ALA A 20 4.80 -2.67 -14.78
CA ALA A 20 5.14 -1.27 -15.02
C ALA A 20 4.30 -0.34 -14.16
N LEU A 21 2.99 -0.58 -14.09
CA LEU A 21 2.11 0.24 -13.27
C LEU A 21 2.42 0.06 -11.80
N ALA A 22 2.67 -1.19 -11.38
CA ALA A 22 3.02 -1.46 -9.98
C ALA A 22 4.27 -0.70 -9.56
N ARG A 23 5.29 -0.69 -10.41
CA ARG A 23 6.53 0.04 -10.14
C ARG A 23 6.30 1.54 -10.07
N LYS A 24 5.46 2.06 -10.96
CA LYS A 24 5.16 3.49 -10.98
C LYS A 24 4.49 3.91 -9.67
N ILE A 25 3.50 3.14 -9.23
CA ILE A 25 2.80 3.45 -7.98
C ILE A 25 3.76 3.32 -6.80
N ALA A 26 4.52 2.23 -6.73
CA ALA A 26 5.45 2.00 -5.62
C ALA A 26 6.44 3.15 -5.49
N ARG A 27 7.02 3.56 -6.61
CA ARG A 27 8.01 4.63 -6.59
C ARG A 27 7.40 5.95 -6.16
N ALA A 28 6.23 6.27 -6.70
CA ALA A 28 5.59 7.55 -6.42
C ALA A 28 5.21 7.68 -4.95
N VAL A 29 4.60 6.64 -4.35
CA VAL A 29 4.14 6.77 -2.97
C VAL A 29 5.31 6.83 -1.98
N VAL A 30 6.43 6.17 -2.30
CA VAL A 30 7.61 6.25 -1.44
C VAL A 30 8.28 7.63 -1.58
N GLN A 31 8.42 8.11 -2.80
CA GLN A 31 9.04 9.42 -3.02
C GLN A 31 8.26 10.55 -2.36
N LYS A 32 6.94 10.43 -2.34
CA LYS A 32 6.10 11.47 -1.72
C LYS A 32 5.91 11.26 -0.22
N ARG A 33 6.57 10.26 0.33
CA ARG A 33 6.49 9.94 1.76
C ARG A 33 5.08 9.61 2.22
N LEU A 34 4.30 9.07 1.33
CA LEU A 34 2.98 8.53 1.67
C LEU A 34 3.10 7.10 2.16
N ALA A 35 4.23 6.48 1.88
CA ALA A 35 4.56 5.14 2.36
C ALA A 35 6.04 5.10 2.70
N ALA A 36 6.38 4.31 3.72
CA ALA A 36 7.77 4.13 4.09
C ALA A 36 8.46 3.09 3.21
N CYS A 37 7.69 2.09 2.80
CA CYS A 37 8.24 0.95 2.08
C CYS A 37 7.13 0.30 1.28
N VAL A 38 7.47 -0.16 0.08
CA VAL A 38 6.55 -0.98 -0.71
C VAL A 38 7.29 -2.23 -1.13
N ASN A 39 6.72 -3.38 -0.81
CA ASN A 39 7.20 -4.63 -1.37
C ASN A 39 6.32 -5.01 -2.54
N LEU A 40 6.94 -5.19 -3.69
CA LEU A 40 6.24 -5.55 -4.90
C LEU A 40 6.46 -7.04 -5.14
N VAL A 41 5.39 -7.81 -5.12
CA VAL A 41 5.47 -9.23 -5.39
C VAL A 41 5.40 -9.40 -6.90
N ARG A 42 6.53 -9.79 -7.48
CA ARG A 42 6.67 -9.81 -8.95
C ARG A 42 6.01 -11.01 -9.61
N SER A 43 5.91 -12.13 -8.88
CA SER A 43 5.20 -13.29 -9.39
C SER A 43 3.71 -12.98 -9.33
N PRO A 44 3.02 -12.95 -10.46
CA PRO A 44 1.62 -12.52 -10.45
C PRO A 44 0.74 -13.43 -9.59
N VAL A 45 -0.22 -12.82 -8.92
CA VAL A 45 -1.29 -13.57 -8.29
C VAL A 45 -2.42 -13.72 -9.29
N GLU A 46 -3.19 -14.79 -9.14
CA GLU A 46 -4.36 -14.99 -9.98
C GLU A 46 -5.57 -14.61 -9.14
N SER A 47 -6.29 -13.58 -9.58
CA SER A 47 -7.41 -13.04 -8.83
C SER A 47 -8.73 -13.48 -9.46
N PHE A 48 -9.68 -13.85 -8.62
CA PHE A 48 -11.01 -14.24 -9.04
C PHE A 48 -12.00 -13.33 -8.33
N TYR A 49 -12.88 -12.67 -9.09
CA TYR A 49 -13.81 -11.74 -8.47
C TYR A 49 -15.05 -11.58 -9.34
N THR A 50 -16.10 -11.00 -8.77
CA THR A 50 -17.32 -10.70 -9.49
C THR A 50 -17.32 -9.21 -9.83
N TRP A 51 -17.55 -8.92 -11.10
CA TRP A 51 -17.66 -7.53 -11.56
C TRP A 51 -18.86 -7.45 -12.49
N GLU A 52 -19.79 -6.55 -12.16
CA GLU A 52 -20.99 -6.36 -12.95
C GLU A 52 -21.72 -7.68 -13.22
N GLY A 53 -21.82 -8.50 -12.19
CA GLY A 53 -22.56 -9.76 -12.24
C GLY A 53 -21.83 -10.91 -12.89
N LYS A 54 -20.59 -10.73 -13.31
CA LYS A 54 -19.85 -11.79 -14.00
C LYS A 54 -18.61 -12.17 -13.22
N LEU A 55 -18.25 -13.45 -13.32
CA LEU A 55 -16.98 -13.92 -12.76
C LEU A 55 -15.85 -13.48 -13.67
N GLU A 56 -14.89 -12.78 -13.08
CA GLU A 56 -13.71 -12.32 -13.78
C GLU A 56 -12.47 -12.95 -13.18
N THR A 57 -11.45 -13.14 -13.99
CA THR A 57 -10.15 -13.58 -13.52
C THR A 57 -9.10 -12.64 -14.08
N ALA A 58 -8.04 -12.42 -13.31
CA ALA A 58 -6.96 -11.55 -13.73
C ALA A 58 -5.65 -11.99 -13.11
N ARG A 59 -4.56 -11.74 -13.84
CA ARG A 59 -3.21 -11.93 -13.29
C ARG A 59 -2.72 -10.56 -12.87
N GLU A 60 -2.33 -10.44 -11.62
CA GLU A 60 -2.02 -9.12 -11.06
C GLU A 60 -0.75 -9.16 -10.23
N GLN A 61 -0.04 -8.05 -10.23
CA GLN A 61 1.08 -7.83 -9.32
C GLN A 61 0.53 -7.33 -8.00
N LEU A 62 1.14 -7.75 -6.90
CA LEU A 62 0.67 -7.39 -5.57
C LEU A 62 1.63 -6.39 -4.95
N LEU A 63 1.10 -5.32 -4.40
CA LEU A 63 1.87 -4.35 -3.64
C LEU A 63 1.50 -4.45 -2.17
N LEU A 64 2.52 -4.54 -1.32
CA LEU A 64 2.37 -4.47 0.13
C LEU A 64 2.99 -3.16 0.57
N ILE A 65 2.15 -2.20 0.93
CA ILE A 65 2.57 -0.83 1.21
C ILE A 65 2.53 -0.59 2.70
N LYS A 66 3.65 -0.17 3.29
CA LYS A 66 3.71 0.08 4.72
C LYS A 66 3.65 1.57 4.98
N THR A 67 2.69 1.96 5.82
CA THR A 67 2.44 3.37 6.08
C THR A 67 1.82 3.55 7.47
N THR A 68 1.36 4.75 7.75
CA THR A 68 0.66 5.06 9.00
C THR A 68 -0.80 5.36 8.71
N ALA A 69 -1.63 5.23 9.74
CA ALA A 69 -3.04 5.57 9.61
C ALA A 69 -3.23 7.01 9.15
N ALA A 70 -2.36 7.91 9.60
CA ALA A 70 -2.48 9.32 9.24
C ALA A 70 -2.30 9.55 7.75
N ARG A 71 -1.51 8.72 7.09
CA ARG A 71 -1.25 8.88 5.66
C ARG A 71 -2.26 8.18 4.76
N LEU A 72 -3.14 7.34 5.32
CA LEU A 72 -4.04 6.56 4.48
C LEU A 72 -4.87 7.38 3.49
N PRO A 73 -5.49 8.50 3.89
CA PRO A 73 -6.29 9.24 2.91
C PRO A 73 -5.47 9.77 1.73
N GLN A 74 -4.28 10.29 2.01
CA GLN A 74 -3.43 10.79 0.94
C GLN A 74 -2.89 9.66 0.07
N LEU A 75 -2.53 8.55 0.70
CA LEU A 75 -2.05 7.38 -0.02
C LEU A 75 -3.14 6.85 -0.95
N GLU A 76 -4.36 6.75 -0.46
CA GLU A 76 -5.47 6.27 -1.27
C GLU A 76 -5.68 7.17 -2.48
N ARG A 77 -5.65 8.48 -2.28
CA ARG A 77 -5.84 9.41 -3.40
C ARG A 77 -4.76 9.24 -4.45
N GLU A 78 -3.51 9.08 -4.01
CA GLU A 78 -2.40 8.95 -4.97
C GLU A 78 -2.49 7.63 -5.73
N VAL A 79 -2.82 6.54 -5.04
CA VAL A 79 -2.97 5.25 -5.69
C VAL A 79 -4.07 5.33 -6.74
N LYS A 80 -5.22 5.90 -6.37
CA LYS A 80 -6.33 6.03 -7.32
C LYS A 80 -5.98 6.91 -8.50
N ARG A 81 -5.22 7.97 -8.27
CA ARG A 81 -4.82 8.87 -9.35
C ARG A 81 -3.97 8.16 -10.39
N LEU A 82 -3.11 7.26 -9.95
CA LEU A 82 -2.17 6.58 -10.84
C LEU A 82 -2.69 5.29 -11.42
N HIS A 83 -3.67 4.67 -10.74
CA HIS A 83 -4.14 3.35 -11.13
C HIS A 83 -4.97 3.38 -12.39
N SER A 84 -4.92 2.27 -13.15
CA SER A 84 -5.66 2.16 -14.40
C SER A 84 -7.09 1.65 -14.21
N TYR A 85 -7.41 1.08 -13.03
CA TYR A 85 -8.76 0.59 -12.77
C TYR A 85 -9.65 1.72 -12.27
N ASP A 86 -10.94 1.63 -12.58
CA ASP A 86 -11.90 2.55 -12.01
C ASP A 86 -12.02 2.38 -10.51
N VAL A 87 -12.02 1.13 -10.05
CA VAL A 87 -12.14 0.80 -8.63
C VAL A 87 -11.00 -0.14 -8.26
N PRO A 88 -9.83 0.41 -7.94
CA PRO A 88 -8.70 -0.43 -7.56
C PRO A 88 -8.88 -1.00 -6.16
N GLU A 89 -8.31 -2.18 -5.94
CA GLU A 89 -8.25 -2.74 -4.59
C GLU A 89 -7.35 -1.88 -3.73
N PHE A 90 -7.85 -1.50 -2.56
CA PHE A 90 -7.08 -0.73 -1.58
C PHE A 90 -7.62 -1.14 -0.22
N VAL A 91 -6.91 -2.05 0.43
CA VAL A 91 -7.35 -2.61 1.72
C VAL A 91 -6.22 -2.43 2.71
N ALA A 92 -6.53 -1.97 3.91
CA ALA A 92 -5.51 -1.72 4.93
C ALA A 92 -5.73 -2.62 6.13
N TRP A 93 -4.62 -3.17 6.63
CA TRP A 93 -4.61 -3.95 7.86
C TRP A 93 -3.76 -3.24 8.90
N PRO A 94 -4.16 -3.30 10.18
CA PRO A 94 -3.28 -2.77 11.22
C PRO A 94 -2.08 -3.68 11.41
N ILE A 95 -0.93 -3.07 11.70
CA ILE A 95 0.26 -3.80 12.11
C ILE A 95 0.21 -3.81 13.63
N THR A 96 0.00 -4.96 14.22
CA THR A 96 -0.16 -5.03 15.66
C THR A 96 1.15 -5.28 16.40
N GLU A 97 2.12 -5.91 15.75
CA GLU A 97 3.39 -6.24 16.37
C GLU A 97 4.49 -6.22 15.32
N GLY A 98 5.70 -5.93 15.75
CA GLY A 98 6.87 -5.95 14.89
C GLY A 98 8.09 -5.55 15.67
N SER A 99 9.26 -5.59 15.02
CA SER A 99 10.47 -5.16 15.70
C SER A 99 10.40 -3.66 16.00
N ALA A 100 10.85 -3.28 17.20
CA ALA A 100 10.79 -1.90 17.63
C ALA A 100 11.54 -0.98 16.66
N ASP A 101 12.70 -1.41 16.22
CA ASP A 101 13.51 -0.60 15.32
C ASP A 101 12.82 -0.36 13.98
N TYR A 102 12.24 -1.42 13.42
CA TYR A 102 11.59 -1.29 12.12
C TYR A 102 10.33 -0.42 12.22
N LEU A 103 9.52 -0.65 13.25
CA LEU A 103 8.28 0.11 13.40
C LEU A 103 8.57 1.59 13.66
N SER A 104 9.61 1.86 14.44
CA SER A 104 10.01 3.24 14.67
C SER A 104 10.49 3.91 13.38
N TRP A 105 11.30 3.20 12.60
CA TRP A 105 11.76 3.72 11.31
C TRP A 105 10.58 4.00 10.39
N LEU A 106 9.61 3.09 10.33
CA LEU A 106 8.44 3.25 9.48
C LEU A 106 7.68 4.52 9.85
N SER A 107 7.43 4.69 11.14
CA SER A 107 6.68 5.85 11.62
C SER A 107 7.39 7.15 11.30
N ARG A 108 8.69 7.21 11.54
CA ARG A 108 9.47 8.43 11.28
C ARG A 108 9.54 8.77 9.80
N THR A 109 9.64 7.75 8.97
CA THR A 109 9.84 7.95 7.53
C THR A 109 8.67 8.67 6.89
N VAL A 110 7.44 8.39 7.34
CA VAL A 110 6.26 9.00 6.76
C VAL A 110 5.69 10.12 7.61
N ALA A 111 6.39 10.50 8.67
CA ALA A 111 5.96 11.63 9.47
C ALA A 111 5.94 12.88 8.58
N ASN A 112 5.01 13.78 8.87
CA ASN A 112 4.88 14.97 8.05
C ASN A 112 6.18 15.77 8.11
N PRO A 113 6.83 15.95 6.97
CA PRO A 113 8.12 16.66 6.96
C PRO A 113 7.97 18.15 7.06
N THR A 114 6.78 18.67 6.87
CA THR A 114 6.64 20.11 6.97
C THR A 114 6.42 20.50 8.40
N ARG A 115 6.95 20.98 8.71
CA ARG A 115 6.69 21.24 9.93
C ARG A 115 7.41 22.15 10.14
#